data_a66388309b3af26f085613f58f122326
#
_entry.id   a66388309b3af26f085613f58f122326
#
_cell.length_a   1.000
_cell.length_b   1.000
_cell.length_c   1.000
_cell.angle_alpha   90.00
_cell.angle_beta   90.00
_cell.angle_gamma   90.00
#
_symmetry.space_group_name_H-M   'P 1'
#
loop_
_entity.id
_entity.type
_entity.pdbx_description
1 polymer ?
#
loop_
_entity_poly.entity_id
_entity_poly.type
_entity_poly.pdbx_seq_one_letter_code
_entity_poly.pdbx_strand_id
1 'polypeptide(L)'
;MSDALSPKSGQIFISYRREDSSASAERLFDILRNHFAANQIFMDEKEERLDAERREERAPRVLVKATKEQPWQNSLGMKFVPVAGTQVLFNIWDTRLEDFHAFVESAGYDATEGMYSIGKDGWKRRGATWKEPGFKQGPTNPVVGVSWNDVKAFCEWLTKRERGSGALPESMHYRLPTDTEWSVAVGLDSEPGNTPEEKSSKINLYPWGTKWPPPSGSGNYCGEEARIGNEPEGWPVIQGYNDGYPRTSPVGSFAANKNGLYNMGGNVWQWCEDWHNPENKCRVLRGASWSHGYPDFLLASFRGFGTPGVRNDVIGFRCCCGSVVFASKRRSSRSHRISF
;
A
#
# COMPACT_ATOMS: atom_id res chain seq x y z
N MET A 1 -66.36 -1.42 18.43
CA MET A 1 -65.34 -2.18 19.20
C MET A 1 -64.04 -2.05 18.47
N SER A 2 -63.19 -1.13 18.91
CA SER A 2 -61.87 -0.87 18.31
C SER A 2 -60.84 -1.59 19.16
N ASP A 3 -60.22 -2.62 18.62
CA ASP A 3 -59.06 -3.27 19.24
C ASP A 3 -57.86 -2.34 19.10
N ALA A 4 -57.54 -1.69 20.21
CA ALA A 4 -56.30 -0.97 20.37
C ALA A 4 -55.17 -2.00 20.45
N LEU A 5 -54.33 -2.06 19.43
CA LEU A 5 -53.07 -2.80 19.45
C LEU A 5 -52.17 -2.20 20.52
N SER A 6 -51.98 -2.92 21.61
CA SER A 6 -50.93 -2.62 22.61
C SER A 6 -49.57 -2.67 21.98
N PRO A 7 -48.69 -1.66 22.15
CA PRO A 7 -47.34 -1.72 21.62
C PRO A 7 -46.59 -2.81 22.35
N LYS A 8 -46.09 -3.79 21.60
CA LYS A 8 -45.12 -4.76 22.12
C LYS A 8 -43.89 -3.99 22.62
N SER A 9 -43.44 -4.30 23.84
CA SER A 9 -42.24 -3.75 24.44
C SER A 9 -41.00 -4.18 23.61
N GLY A 10 -40.61 -3.37 22.63
CA GLY A 10 -39.41 -3.55 21.83
C GLY A 10 -38.43 -2.44 22.13
N GLN A 11 -37.18 -2.81 22.31
CA GLN A 11 -36.08 -1.86 22.34
C GLN A 11 -35.77 -1.45 20.91
N ILE A 12 -35.51 -0.15 20.68
CA ILE A 12 -35.11 0.41 19.38
C ILE A 12 -33.63 0.74 19.47
N PHE A 13 -32.85 0.13 18.61
CA PHE A 13 -31.42 0.42 18.47
C PHE A 13 -31.19 1.27 17.24
N ILE A 14 -30.52 2.41 17.39
CA ILE A 14 -30.08 3.26 16.29
C ILE A 14 -28.60 2.95 16.06
N SER A 15 -28.31 2.19 15.00
CA SER A 15 -26.96 1.94 14.54
C SER A 15 -26.68 2.80 13.32
N TYR A 16 -25.60 3.59 13.35
CA TYR A 16 -25.16 4.42 12.21
C TYR A 16 -23.67 4.23 11.97
N ARG A 17 -23.27 4.36 10.71
CA ARG A 17 -21.86 4.40 10.35
C ARG A 17 -21.34 5.83 10.48
N ARG A 18 -20.09 6.00 10.88
CA ARG A 18 -19.41 7.29 11.01
C ARG A 18 -19.37 8.10 9.69
N GLU A 19 -19.61 7.44 8.56
CA GLU A 19 -19.74 8.07 7.23
C GLU A 19 -21.10 8.73 7.01
N ASP A 20 -22.12 8.29 7.76
CA ASP A 20 -23.43 8.93 7.80
C ASP A 20 -23.37 9.99 8.90
N SER A 21 -23.45 11.26 8.56
CA SER A 21 -23.24 12.37 9.48
C SER A 21 -23.94 12.14 10.84
N SER A 22 -23.24 12.31 11.95
CA SER A 22 -23.78 12.24 13.34
C SER A 22 -25.06 13.09 13.50
N ALA A 23 -25.15 14.20 12.76
CA ALA A 23 -26.33 15.05 12.69
C ALA A 23 -27.60 14.34 12.17
N SER A 24 -27.47 13.31 11.34
CA SER A 24 -28.63 12.55 10.84
C SER A 24 -29.09 11.53 11.87
N ALA A 25 -28.17 10.91 12.60
CA ALA A 25 -28.49 9.98 13.70
C ALA A 25 -29.13 10.72 14.89
N GLU A 26 -28.62 11.90 15.26
CA GLU A 26 -29.18 12.77 16.29
C GLU A 26 -30.62 13.22 15.94
N ARG A 27 -30.86 13.63 14.70
CA ARG A 27 -32.21 14.00 14.24
C ARG A 27 -33.19 12.83 14.30
N LEU A 28 -32.74 11.64 13.93
CA LEU A 28 -33.56 10.44 14.02
C LEU A 28 -33.87 10.10 15.48
N PHE A 29 -32.88 10.24 16.37
CA PHE A 29 -33.05 10.04 17.81
C PHE A 29 -34.07 11.02 18.41
N ASP A 30 -34.00 12.29 18.02
CA ASP A 30 -34.96 13.31 18.47
C ASP A 30 -36.40 13.05 17.96
N ILE A 31 -36.55 12.58 16.71
CA ILE A 31 -37.82 12.17 16.16
C ILE A 31 -38.43 10.99 16.94
N LEU A 32 -37.59 9.98 17.24
CA LEU A 32 -38.05 8.79 17.95
C LEU A 32 -38.39 9.06 19.42
N ARG A 33 -37.72 10.01 20.09
CA ARG A 33 -38.04 10.44 21.47
C ARG A 33 -39.48 11.00 21.62
N ASN A 34 -40.04 11.52 20.55
CA ASN A 34 -41.42 12.02 20.55
C ASN A 34 -42.46 10.91 20.47
N HIS A 35 -42.08 9.68 20.16
CA HIS A 35 -42.98 8.56 19.92
C HIS A 35 -42.75 7.37 20.84
N PHE A 36 -41.56 7.31 21.49
CA PHE A 36 -41.15 6.20 22.35
C PHE A 36 -40.57 6.70 23.67
N ALA A 37 -40.71 5.92 24.73
CA ALA A 37 -40.11 6.27 26.02
C ALA A 37 -38.56 6.28 25.94
N ALA A 38 -37.93 7.21 26.63
CA ALA A 38 -36.48 7.41 26.58
C ALA A 38 -35.64 6.17 26.91
N ASN A 39 -36.19 5.24 27.70
CA ASN A 39 -35.57 3.97 28.05
C ASN A 39 -35.72 2.87 26.99
N GLN A 40 -36.43 3.14 25.89
CA GLN A 40 -36.64 2.21 24.79
C GLN A 40 -35.74 2.53 23.56
N ILE A 41 -35.07 3.68 23.59
CA ILE A 41 -34.22 4.15 22.49
C ILE A 41 -32.76 4.14 22.97
N PHE A 42 -31.92 3.37 22.31
CA PHE A 42 -30.50 3.29 22.60
C PHE A 42 -29.71 3.74 21.37
N MET A 43 -28.84 4.73 21.58
CA MET A 43 -27.77 5.02 20.60
C MET A 43 -26.58 4.12 20.94
N ASP A 44 -26.19 3.29 20.02
CA ASP A 44 -25.21 2.24 20.28
C ASP A 44 -23.76 2.71 20.07
N GLU A 45 -23.26 3.50 21.02
CA GLU A 45 -21.80 3.71 21.17
C GLU A 45 -21.06 2.45 21.65
N LYS A 46 -21.81 1.44 22.16
CA LYS A 46 -21.22 0.20 22.68
C LYS A 46 -20.92 -0.83 21.61
N GLU A 47 -21.66 -0.87 20.51
CA GLU A 47 -21.37 -1.82 19.41
C GLU A 47 -20.05 -1.48 18.71
N GLU A 48 -19.68 -0.20 18.56
CA GLU A 48 -18.36 0.18 18.06
C GLU A 48 -17.23 -0.30 18.96
N ARG A 49 -17.44 -0.25 20.29
CA ARG A 49 -16.48 -0.75 21.26
C ARG A 49 -16.39 -2.27 21.27
N LEU A 50 -17.53 -2.96 21.21
CA LEU A 50 -17.61 -4.41 21.13
C LEU A 50 -17.10 -4.94 19.77
N ASP A 51 -17.33 -4.23 18.68
CA ASP A 51 -16.76 -4.58 17.39
C ASP A 51 -15.27 -4.24 17.29
N ALA A 52 -14.79 -3.19 17.95
CA ALA A 52 -13.36 -2.93 18.09
C ALA A 52 -12.68 -4.00 18.97
N GLU A 53 -13.29 -4.36 20.11
CA GLU A 53 -12.82 -5.45 20.98
C GLU A 53 -12.90 -6.82 20.30
N ARG A 54 -13.95 -7.12 19.53
CA ARG A 54 -14.06 -8.34 18.69
C ARG A 54 -13.11 -8.34 17.52
N ARG A 55 -12.74 -7.17 16.96
CA ARG A 55 -11.72 -7.04 15.93
C ARG A 55 -10.32 -7.23 16.53
N GLU A 56 -10.06 -6.75 17.74
CA GLU A 56 -8.82 -7.04 18.47
C GLU A 56 -8.72 -8.52 18.89
N GLU A 57 -9.80 -9.15 19.33
CA GLU A 57 -9.82 -10.59 19.65
C GLU A 57 -9.69 -11.48 18.40
N ARG A 58 -10.09 -11.01 17.21
CA ARG A 58 -9.94 -11.72 15.93
C ARG A 58 -8.60 -11.47 15.24
N ALA A 59 -7.83 -10.48 15.68
CA ALA A 59 -6.47 -10.33 15.18
C ALA A 59 -5.65 -11.55 15.59
N PRO A 60 -4.98 -12.24 14.64
CA PRO A 60 -4.18 -13.41 14.97
C PRO A 60 -3.16 -13.04 16.05
N ARG A 61 -3.05 -13.84 17.10
CA ARG A 61 -2.14 -13.59 18.25
C ARG A 61 -0.69 -13.32 17.85
N VAL A 62 -0.25 -13.74 16.67
CA VAL A 62 1.09 -13.52 16.13
C VAL A 62 1.30 -12.06 15.73
N LEU A 63 0.28 -11.37 15.21
CA LEU A 63 0.38 -10.01 14.69
C LEU A 63 0.11 -8.93 15.75
N VAL A 64 -0.64 -9.25 16.78
CA VAL A 64 -0.87 -8.36 17.96
C VAL A 64 0.45 -8.03 18.67
N LYS A 65 1.49 -8.87 18.53
CA LYS A 65 2.80 -8.65 19.16
C LYS A 65 3.83 -7.92 18.30
N ALA A 66 3.55 -7.69 17.00
CA ALA A 66 4.48 -6.96 16.15
C ALA A 66 4.53 -5.48 16.56
N THR A 67 5.73 -4.95 16.76
CA THR A 67 5.98 -3.52 16.97
C THR A 67 7.08 -3.06 16.04
N LYS A 68 7.32 -1.76 16.00
CA LYS A 68 8.44 -1.18 15.24
C LYS A 68 9.79 -1.71 15.75
N GLU A 69 9.93 -1.91 17.06
CA GLU A 69 11.13 -2.37 17.72
C GLU A 69 11.28 -3.91 17.66
N GLN A 70 10.16 -4.61 17.53
CA GLN A 70 10.08 -6.07 17.41
C GLN A 70 9.20 -6.46 16.22
N PRO A 71 9.71 -6.31 14.99
CA PRO A 71 8.98 -6.68 13.78
C PRO A 71 8.60 -8.17 13.78
N TRP A 72 7.43 -8.49 13.25
CA TRP A 72 7.14 -9.88 12.92
C TRP A 72 7.95 -10.32 11.69
N GLN A 73 8.54 -11.49 11.75
CA GLN A 73 9.37 -12.03 10.68
C GLN A 73 8.73 -13.29 10.10
N ASN A 74 8.63 -13.40 8.78
CA ASN A 74 8.16 -14.58 8.08
C ASN A 74 9.28 -15.58 7.77
N SER A 75 8.94 -16.71 7.10
CA SER A 75 9.89 -17.78 6.78
C SER A 75 10.99 -17.38 5.78
N LEU A 76 10.82 -16.29 5.04
CA LEU A 76 11.83 -15.74 4.14
C LEU A 76 12.73 -14.71 4.83
N GLY A 77 12.53 -14.44 6.13
CA GLY A 77 13.25 -13.40 6.84
C GLY A 77 12.75 -11.98 6.54
N MET A 78 11.65 -11.81 5.80
CA MET A 78 11.01 -10.51 5.61
C MET A 78 10.41 -10.03 6.93
N LYS A 79 10.61 -8.77 7.26
CA LYS A 79 10.19 -8.18 8.54
C LYS A 79 9.02 -7.23 8.34
N PHE A 80 8.02 -7.32 9.20
CA PHE A 80 6.78 -6.56 9.10
C PHE A 80 6.48 -5.79 10.38
N VAL A 81 6.05 -4.55 10.23
CA VAL A 81 5.68 -3.65 11.35
C VAL A 81 4.27 -3.08 11.15
N PRO A 82 3.54 -2.82 12.25
CA PRO A 82 2.27 -2.12 12.16
C PRO A 82 2.51 -0.65 11.81
N VAL A 83 1.63 -0.08 10.98
CA VAL A 83 1.61 1.35 10.65
C VAL A 83 0.29 1.92 11.17
N ALA A 84 0.38 2.86 12.11
CA ALA A 84 -0.78 3.52 12.68
C ALA A 84 -1.63 4.20 11.57
N GLY A 85 -2.95 4.05 11.64
CA GLY A 85 -3.87 4.51 10.60
C GLY A 85 -4.12 3.51 9.46
N THR A 86 -3.45 2.35 9.48
CA THR A 86 -3.73 1.22 8.58
C THR A 86 -4.13 -0.02 9.38
N GLN A 87 -4.69 -1.02 8.68
CA GLN A 87 -5.03 -2.31 9.28
C GLN A 87 -4.13 -3.44 8.79
N VAL A 88 -2.89 -3.09 8.39
CA VAL A 88 -1.92 -4.03 7.84
C VAL A 88 -0.56 -3.87 8.49
N LEU A 89 0.22 -4.93 8.44
CA LEU A 89 1.65 -4.86 8.68
C LEU A 89 2.35 -4.60 7.37
N PHE A 90 3.25 -3.63 7.34
CA PHE A 90 4.11 -3.34 6.19
C PHE A 90 5.43 -4.09 6.29
N ASN A 91 5.89 -4.68 5.19
CA ASN A 91 7.29 -5.06 5.09
C ASN A 91 8.16 -3.82 5.29
N ILE A 92 9.16 -3.90 6.17
CA ILE A 92 9.99 -2.73 6.51
C ILE A 92 10.82 -2.22 5.34
N TRP A 93 11.04 -3.03 4.29
CA TRP A 93 11.78 -2.70 3.08
C TRP A 93 11.10 -3.22 1.81
N ASP A 94 11.63 -2.83 0.65
CA ASP A 94 11.22 -3.38 -0.63
C ASP A 94 11.50 -4.88 -0.68
N THR A 95 10.69 -5.64 -1.42
CA THR A 95 10.92 -7.07 -1.61
C THR A 95 12.25 -7.27 -2.31
N ARG A 96 13.12 -8.10 -1.69
CA ARG A 96 14.48 -8.29 -2.12
C ARG A 96 14.59 -9.26 -3.29
N LEU A 97 15.70 -9.18 -4.01
CA LEU A 97 16.03 -10.13 -5.09
C LEU A 97 15.99 -11.58 -4.59
N GLU A 98 16.54 -11.86 -3.40
CA GLU A 98 16.52 -13.20 -2.79
C GLU A 98 15.10 -13.68 -2.44
N ASP A 99 14.20 -12.78 -2.00
CA ASP A 99 12.80 -13.13 -1.71
C ASP A 99 12.05 -13.55 -2.97
N PHE A 100 12.23 -12.78 -4.06
CA PHE A 100 11.60 -13.07 -5.34
C PHE A 100 12.21 -14.32 -6.01
N HIS A 101 13.51 -14.51 -5.86
CA HIS A 101 14.21 -15.72 -6.33
C HIS A 101 13.63 -16.98 -5.68
N ALA A 102 13.42 -16.95 -4.35
CA ALA A 102 12.82 -18.07 -3.62
C ALA A 102 11.40 -18.41 -4.13
N PHE A 103 10.63 -17.40 -4.54
CA PHE A 103 9.33 -17.62 -5.18
C PHE A 103 9.46 -18.31 -6.53
N VAL A 104 10.29 -17.76 -7.41
CA VAL A 104 10.46 -18.31 -8.77
C VAL A 104 10.93 -19.75 -8.73
N GLU A 105 11.95 -20.06 -7.91
CA GLU A 105 12.48 -21.41 -7.76
C GLU A 105 11.45 -22.39 -7.17
N SER A 106 10.76 -21.99 -6.10
CA SER A 106 9.80 -22.86 -5.40
C SER A 106 8.50 -23.07 -6.18
N ALA A 107 8.03 -22.07 -6.92
CA ALA A 107 6.77 -22.13 -7.66
C ALA A 107 6.94 -22.58 -9.12
N GLY A 108 8.17 -22.64 -9.64
CA GLY A 108 8.43 -22.82 -11.07
C GLY A 108 7.82 -21.69 -11.91
N TYR A 109 7.79 -20.46 -11.37
CA TYR A 109 7.13 -19.33 -12.00
C TYR A 109 8.02 -18.69 -13.07
N ASP A 110 7.49 -18.49 -14.27
CA ASP A 110 8.22 -17.80 -15.33
C ASP A 110 7.99 -16.28 -15.26
N ALA A 111 9.03 -15.55 -14.85
CA ALA A 111 9.09 -14.10 -14.83
C ALA A 111 10.18 -13.57 -15.79
N THR A 112 10.58 -14.34 -16.80
CA THR A 112 11.70 -14.01 -17.69
C THR A 112 11.30 -13.14 -18.89
N GLU A 113 10.05 -12.73 -18.98
CA GLU A 113 9.64 -11.75 -20.00
C GLU A 113 10.47 -10.46 -19.86
N GLY A 114 11.05 -10.01 -20.97
CA GLY A 114 11.97 -8.88 -20.99
C GLY A 114 11.34 -7.58 -20.50
N MET A 115 12.16 -6.71 -19.93
CA MET A 115 11.76 -5.42 -19.37
C MET A 115 12.32 -4.24 -20.15
N TYR A 116 11.74 -3.06 -19.92
CA TYR A 116 12.37 -1.80 -20.32
C TYR A 116 13.53 -1.49 -19.38
N SER A 117 14.65 -1.08 -19.94
CA SER A 117 15.82 -0.61 -19.18
C SER A 117 16.38 0.68 -19.79
N ILE A 118 17.01 1.49 -18.93
CA ILE A 118 17.63 2.74 -19.36
C ILE A 118 18.95 2.47 -20.07
N GLY A 119 19.25 3.24 -21.09
CA GLY A 119 20.53 3.27 -21.80
C GLY A 119 20.69 4.60 -22.51
N LYS A 120 21.83 4.83 -23.18
CA LYS A 120 22.15 6.08 -23.88
C LYS A 120 21.05 6.58 -24.84
N ASP A 121 20.28 5.67 -25.39
CA ASP A 121 19.18 5.92 -26.32
C ASP A 121 17.79 5.87 -25.64
N GLY A 122 17.73 6.07 -24.33
CA GLY A 122 16.52 6.12 -23.51
C GLY A 122 16.01 4.74 -23.05
N TRP A 123 14.75 4.69 -22.71
CA TRP A 123 14.06 3.48 -22.25
C TRP A 123 13.70 2.57 -23.41
N LYS A 124 14.27 1.36 -23.45
CA LYS A 124 13.98 0.34 -24.46
C LYS A 124 14.01 -1.06 -23.89
N ARG A 125 13.30 -1.99 -24.53
CA ARG A 125 13.45 -3.43 -24.26
C ARG A 125 14.76 -3.91 -24.87
N ARG A 126 15.70 -4.38 -24.02
CA ARG A 126 17.04 -4.84 -24.43
C ARG A 126 17.34 -6.28 -24.05
N GLY A 127 16.31 -7.08 -23.72
CA GLY A 127 16.47 -8.46 -23.26
C GLY A 127 16.84 -8.60 -21.78
N ALA A 128 16.96 -7.47 -21.05
CA ALA A 128 17.12 -7.50 -19.60
C ALA A 128 15.92 -8.12 -18.91
N THR A 129 16.15 -8.80 -17.79
CA THR A 129 15.14 -9.47 -16.97
C THR A 129 15.40 -9.18 -15.50
N TRP A 130 14.52 -9.60 -14.62
CA TRP A 130 14.72 -9.47 -13.18
C TRP A 130 15.99 -10.15 -12.67
N LYS A 131 16.49 -11.21 -13.35
CA LYS A 131 17.75 -11.90 -13.01
C LYS A 131 18.97 -11.10 -13.48
N GLU A 132 18.87 -10.47 -14.63
CA GLU A 132 19.95 -9.75 -15.30
C GLU A 132 19.43 -8.38 -15.76
N PRO A 133 19.29 -7.41 -14.84
CA PRO A 133 18.70 -6.11 -15.15
C PRO A 133 19.59 -5.20 -16.00
N GLY A 134 20.80 -5.64 -16.36
CA GLY A 134 21.78 -4.83 -17.06
C GLY A 134 22.75 -4.08 -16.15
N PHE A 135 22.61 -4.28 -14.84
CA PHE A 135 23.53 -3.78 -13.81
C PHE A 135 23.65 -4.79 -12.65
N LYS A 136 24.70 -4.65 -11.86
CA LYS A 136 24.98 -5.57 -10.76
C LYS A 136 24.01 -5.35 -9.60
N GLN A 137 23.36 -6.43 -9.13
CA GLN A 137 22.59 -6.49 -7.91
C GLN A 137 23.07 -7.60 -6.99
N GLY A 138 23.03 -7.35 -5.69
CA GLY A 138 23.20 -8.39 -4.67
C GLY A 138 21.85 -8.94 -4.19
N PRO A 139 21.85 -10.02 -3.41
CA PRO A 139 20.63 -10.68 -2.93
C PRO A 139 19.71 -9.76 -2.12
N THR A 140 20.28 -8.78 -1.42
CA THR A 140 19.56 -7.80 -0.59
C THR A 140 19.14 -6.53 -1.32
N ASN A 141 19.44 -6.38 -2.62
CA ASN A 141 18.88 -5.30 -3.41
C ASN A 141 17.39 -5.55 -3.66
N PRO A 142 16.55 -4.51 -3.88
CA PRO A 142 15.17 -4.71 -4.28
C PRO A 142 15.12 -5.43 -5.63
N VAL A 143 14.19 -6.35 -5.79
CA VAL A 143 13.92 -6.93 -7.12
C VAL A 143 13.39 -5.84 -8.04
N VAL A 144 13.84 -5.84 -9.29
CA VAL A 144 13.35 -4.96 -10.37
C VAL A 144 12.88 -5.77 -11.56
N GLY A 145 12.21 -5.14 -12.52
CA GLY A 145 11.75 -5.84 -13.72
C GLY A 145 10.58 -6.79 -13.47
N VAL A 146 9.79 -6.53 -12.44
CA VAL A 146 8.61 -7.31 -12.06
C VAL A 146 7.33 -6.52 -12.42
N SER A 147 6.40 -7.19 -13.07
CA SER A 147 5.08 -6.64 -13.38
C SER A 147 4.16 -6.71 -12.16
N TRP A 148 3.06 -5.96 -12.19
CA TRP A 148 2.03 -6.05 -11.16
C TRP A 148 1.46 -7.48 -11.06
N ASN A 149 1.33 -8.18 -12.20
CA ASN A 149 0.86 -9.56 -12.23
C ASN A 149 1.84 -10.51 -11.54
N ASP A 150 3.15 -10.35 -11.75
CA ASP A 150 4.19 -11.14 -11.08
C ASP A 150 4.12 -10.94 -9.56
N VAL A 151 3.91 -9.68 -9.14
CA VAL A 151 3.80 -9.35 -7.72
C VAL A 151 2.56 -9.97 -7.08
N LYS A 152 1.42 -10.00 -7.79
CA LYS A 152 0.22 -10.70 -7.30
C LYS A 152 0.47 -12.20 -7.13
N ALA A 153 1.13 -12.82 -8.10
CA ALA A 153 1.51 -14.24 -8.02
C ALA A 153 2.47 -14.51 -6.84
N PHE A 154 3.45 -13.63 -6.60
CA PHE A 154 4.33 -13.68 -5.43
C PHE A 154 3.54 -13.62 -4.12
N CYS A 155 2.64 -12.65 -3.98
CA CYS A 155 1.83 -12.49 -2.77
C CYS A 155 0.92 -13.71 -2.49
N GLU A 156 0.33 -14.27 -3.54
CA GLU A 156 -0.50 -15.48 -3.43
C GLU A 156 0.33 -16.71 -3.03
N TRP A 157 1.50 -16.90 -3.65
CA TRP A 157 2.43 -17.97 -3.30
C TRP A 157 2.88 -17.85 -1.84
N LEU A 158 3.30 -16.65 -1.42
CA LEU A 158 3.77 -16.41 -0.06
C LEU A 158 2.65 -16.66 0.96
N THR A 159 1.42 -16.25 0.65
CA THR A 159 0.25 -16.54 1.50
C THR A 159 0.02 -18.04 1.66
N LYS A 160 0.03 -18.79 0.56
CA LYS A 160 -0.15 -20.25 0.60
C LYS A 160 0.96 -20.94 1.37
N ARG A 161 2.21 -20.53 1.14
CA ARG A 161 3.40 -21.06 1.83
C ARG A 161 3.31 -20.86 3.35
N GLU A 162 3.04 -19.66 3.79
CA GLU A 162 3.00 -19.32 5.22
C GLU A 162 1.78 -19.92 5.94
N ARG A 163 0.64 -20.04 5.27
CA ARG A 163 -0.52 -20.77 5.79
C ARG A 163 -0.22 -22.27 5.89
N GLY A 164 0.39 -22.85 4.87
CA GLY A 164 0.76 -24.26 4.86
C GLY A 164 1.73 -24.66 5.97
N SER A 165 2.57 -23.73 6.43
CA SER A 165 3.47 -23.92 7.57
C SER A 165 2.83 -23.58 8.93
N GLY A 166 1.60 -23.04 8.95
CA GLY A 166 0.94 -22.56 10.17
C GLY A 166 1.47 -21.21 10.70
N ALA A 167 2.38 -20.55 9.98
CA ALA A 167 2.95 -19.27 10.38
C ALA A 167 2.01 -18.10 10.10
N LEU A 168 1.08 -18.23 9.15
CA LEU A 168 0.10 -17.22 8.80
C LEU A 168 -1.33 -17.75 9.03
N PRO A 169 -2.16 -17.05 9.83
CA PRO A 169 -3.56 -17.43 10.01
C PRO A 169 -4.37 -17.34 8.70
N GLU A 170 -5.42 -18.17 8.60
CA GLU A 170 -6.32 -18.21 7.43
C GLU A 170 -7.00 -16.86 7.15
N SER A 171 -7.24 -16.04 8.17
CA SER A 171 -7.81 -14.70 8.04
C SER A 171 -6.86 -13.67 7.43
N MET A 172 -5.58 -14.01 7.29
CA MET A 172 -4.54 -13.08 6.82
C MET A 172 -3.94 -13.50 5.49
N HIS A 173 -3.51 -12.52 4.70
CA HIS A 173 -2.84 -12.74 3.43
C HIS A 173 -1.84 -11.64 3.13
N TYR A 174 -0.86 -11.96 2.30
CA TYR A 174 0.04 -10.97 1.70
C TYR A 174 -0.60 -10.34 0.49
N ARG A 175 -0.39 -9.05 0.31
CA ARG A 175 -0.86 -8.27 -0.82
C ARG A 175 -0.02 -7.02 -1.03
N LEU A 176 -0.25 -6.32 -2.11
CA LEU A 176 0.23 -4.95 -2.27
C LEU A 176 -0.51 -4.00 -1.30
N PRO A 177 0.15 -2.94 -0.84
CA PRO A 177 -0.53 -1.85 -0.15
C PRO A 177 -1.50 -1.14 -1.11
N THR A 178 -2.60 -0.63 -0.59
CA THR A 178 -3.40 0.35 -1.32
C THR A 178 -2.65 1.68 -1.43
N ASP A 179 -3.06 2.54 -2.37
CA ASP A 179 -2.54 3.90 -2.51
C ASP A 179 -2.65 4.70 -1.20
N THR A 180 -3.80 4.59 -0.53
CA THR A 180 -4.04 5.26 0.75
C THR A 180 -3.16 4.68 1.86
N GLU A 181 -3.04 3.37 1.98
CA GLU A 181 -2.15 2.74 2.96
C GLU A 181 -0.68 3.16 2.74
N TRP A 182 -0.25 3.23 1.48
CA TRP A 182 1.10 3.71 1.16
C TRP A 182 1.30 5.17 1.57
N SER A 183 0.31 6.04 1.33
CA SER A 183 0.33 7.45 1.75
C SER A 183 0.47 7.60 3.26
N VAL A 184 -0.31 6.85 4.04
CA VAL A 184 -0.17 6.81 5.51
C VAL A 184 1.22 6.30 5.91
N ALA A 185 1.71 5.26 5.22
CA ALA A 185 3.00 4.64 5.52
C ALA A 185 4.19 5.57 5.29
N VAL A 186 4.17 6.43 4.26
CA VAL A 186 5.21 7.44 4.02
C VAL A 186 5.09 8.63 4.97
N GLY A 187 3.93 8.84 5.58
CA GLY A 187 3.69 9.89 6.57
C GLY A 187 2.81 11.05 6.09
N LEU A 188 2.00 10.85 5.04
CA LEU A 188 0.94 11.77 4.64
C LEU A 188 -0.31 11.50 5.48
N ASP A 189 -0.81 12.50 6.20
CA ASP A 189 -1.98 12.36 7.08
C ASP A 189 -3.30 12.43 6.29
N SER A 190 -3.37 13.34 5.30
CA SER A 190 -4.53 13.48 4.41
C SER A 190 -4.10 14.04 3.07
N GLU A 191 -4.82 13.70 2.02
CA GLU A 191 -4.54 14.18 0.67
C GLU A 191 -5.84 14.67 0.02
N PRO A 192 -5.84 15.85 -0.62
CA PRO A 192 -7.00 16.34 -1.36
C PRO A 192 -7.19 15.52 -2.65
N GLY A 193 -8.45 15.22 -2.98
CA GLY A 193 -8.83 14.41 -4.16
C GLY A 193 -9.42 13.06 -3.79
N ASN A 194 -10.19 12.48 -4.71
CA ASN A 194 -10.91 11.22 -4.52
C ASN A 194 -10.18 10.03 -5.18
N THR A 195 -9.43 10.29 -6.24
CA THR A 195 -8.70 9.27 -7.00
C THR A 195 -7.19 9.44 -6.84
N PRO A 196 -6.38 8.39 -7.06
CA PRO A 196 -4.92 8.53 -7.06
C PRO A 196 -4.41 9.61 -8.02
N GLU A 197 -5.01 9.73 -9.20
CA GLU A 197 -4.65 10.76 -10.18
C GLU A 197 -4.91 12.18 -9.65
N GLU A 198 -6.07 12.42 -9.04
CA GLU A 198 -6.41 13.72 -8.44
C GLU A 198 -5.51 14.11 -7.26
N LYS A 199 -5.05 13.12 -6.49
CA LYS A 199 -4.16 13.30 -5.33
C LYS A 199 -2.71 13.58 -5.73
N SER A 200 -2.31 13.22 -6.95
CA SER A 200 -0.92 13.31 -7.39
C SER A 200 -0.38 14.74 -7.31
N SER A 201 0.80 14.90 -6.71
CA SER A 201 1.53 16.17 -6.55
C SER A 201 0.77 17.29 -5.81
N LYS A 202 -0.25 16.95 -5.01
CA LYS A 202 -1.05 17.96 -4.29
C LYS A 202 -0.42 18.43 -2.98
N ILE A 203 0.56 17.69 -2.46
CA ILE A 203 1.26 18.03 -1.22
C ILE A 203 2.74 18.20 -1.51
N ASN A 204 3.27 19.38 -1.24
CA ASN A 204 4.68 19.69 -1.41
C ASN A 204 5.49 19.20 -0.19
N LEU A 205 5.62 17.89 -0.09
CA LEU A 205 6.36 17.20 0.97
C LEU A 205 7.12 16.02 0.35
N TYR A 206 8.41 15.95 0.62
CA TYR A 206 9.24 14.80 0.26
C TYR A 206 9.24 13.74 1.37
N PRO A 207 9.61 12.48 1.08
CA PRO A 207 9.78 11.46 2.12
C PRO A 207 10.73 11.84 3.26
N TRP A 208 11.68 12.74 3.01
CA TRP A 208 12.65 13.30 3.98
C TRP A 208 12.25 14.66 4.56
N GLY A 209 11.11 15.24 4.19
CA GLY A 209 10.64 16.55 4.65
C GLY A 209 10.50 17.58 3.54
N THR A 210 10.85 18.86 3.80
CA THR A 210 10.59 19.96 2.86
C THR A 210 11.84 20.54 2.19
N LYS A 211 13.03 20.07 2.60
CA LYS A 211 14.30 20.63 2.08
C LYS A 211 14.61 20.09 0.68
N TRP A 212 15.11 20.96 -0.17
CA TRP A 212 15.70 20.66 -1.47
C TRP A 212 17.11 21.28 -1.58
N PRO A 213 18.10 20.62 -2.14
CA PRO A 213 18.14 19.19 -2.52
C PRO A 213 17.97 18.26 -1.31
N PRO A 214 17.81 16.92 -1.54
CA PRO A 214 17.73 15.94 -0.45
C PRO A 214 18.93 16.05 0.47
N PRO A 215 18.75 16.07 1.80
CA PRO A 215 19.88 15.91 2.72
C PRO A 215 20.64 14.60 2.47
N SER A 216 21.95 14.58 2.75
CA SER A 216 22.74 13.35 2.65
C SER A 216 22.07 12.21 3.43
N GLY A 217 22.00 11.02 2.84
CA GLY A 217 21.40 9.84 3.45
C GLY A 217 19.87 9.78 3.38
N SER A 218 19.19 10.68 2.63
CA SER A 218 17.74 10.68 2.49
C SER A 218 17.18 9.49 1.74
N GLY A 219 17.93 8.87 0.84
CA GLY A 219 17.51 7.75 0.03
C GLY A 219 18.38 7.60 -1.22
N ASN A 220 18.06 6.63 -2.05
CA ASN A 220 18.73 6.40 -3.33
C ASN A 220 17.92 7.08 -4.44
N TYR A 221 18.46 8.19 -4.96
CA TYR A 221 17.88 9.02 -6.02
C TYR A 221 18.93 9.26 -7.11
N CYS A 222 18.56 9.88 -8.23
CA CYS A 222 19.49 10.20 -9.31
C CYS A 222 20.43 11.35 -8.90
N GLY A 223 21.48 11.02 -8.15
CA GLY A 223 22.56 11.93 -7.75
C GLY A 223 23.70 11.99 -8.75
N GLU A 224 24.81 12.62 -8.38
CA GLU A 224 25.99 12.82 -9.25
C GLU A 224 26.69 11.50 -9.60
N GLU A 225 26.57 10.47 -8.73
CA GLU A 225 27.08 9.11 -8.95
C GLU A 225 26.37 8.36 -10.08
N ALA A 226 25.18 8.80 -10.48
CA ALA A 226 24.43 8.19 -11.58
C ALA A 226 25.12 8.42 -12.95
N ARG A 227 26.06 9.37 -13.06
CA ARG A 227 26.81 9.68 -14.28
C ARG A 227 27.86 8.61 -14.62
N ILE A 228 27.41 7.40 -14.85
CA ILE A 228 28.27 6.26 -15.23
C ILE A 228 28.43 6.07 -16.72
N GLY A 229 27.83 6.97 -17.53
CA GLY A 229 28.00 6.99 -18.98
C GLY A 229 27.01 6.13 -19.78
N ASN A 230 26.00 5.56 -19.11
CA ASN A 230 24.92 4.81 -19.78
C ASN A 230 23.58 5.56 -19.78
N GLU A 231 23.53 6.76 -19.26
CA GLU A 231 22.35 7.62 -19.25
C GLU A 231 22.26 8.41 -20.57
N PRO A 232 21.05 8.76 -21.01
CA PRO A 232 20.85 9.70 -22.10
C PRO A 232 21.52 11.05 -21.81
N GLU A 233 21.96 11.75 -22.84
CA GLU A 233 22.44 13.12 -22.71
C GLU A 233 21.36 14.01 -22.09
N GLY A 234 21.75 14.85 -21.11
CA GLY A 234 20.81 15.71 -20.38
C GLY A 234 19.96 15.01 -19.33
N TRP A 235 20.27 13.76 -18.98
CA TRP A 235 19.56 13.05 -17.91
C TRP A 235 19.58 13.85 -16.61
N PRO A 236 18.41 14.02 -15.93
CA PRO A 236 18.33 14.88 -14.75
C PRO A 236 19.06 14.27 -13.57
N VAL A 237 20.03 15.00 -13.07
CA VAL A 237 20.82 14.64 -11.89
C VAL A 237 20.63 15.71 -10.84
N ILE A 238 20.40 15.30 -9.59
CA ILE A 238 20.31 16.22 -8.45
C ILE A 238 21.70 16.77 -8.15
N GLN A 239 21.89 18.06 -8.40
CA GLN A 239 23.17 18.72 -8.16
C GLN A 239 23.49 18.77 -6.67
N GLY A 240 24.73 18.44 -6.32
CA GLY A 240 25.20 18.41 -4.93
C GLY A 240 24.65 17.25 -4.11
N TYR A 241 24.01 16.26 -4.73
CA TYR A 241 23.55 15.04 -4.08
C TYR A 241 24.34 13.83 -4.59
N ASN A 242 24.81 13.01 -3.68
CA ASN A 242 25.51 11.77 -3.97
C ASN A 242 25.18 10.77 -2.86
N ASP A 243 24.54 9.65 -3.17
CA ASP A 243 24.18 8.60 -2.24
C ASP A 243 25.08 7.34 -2.36
N GLY A 244 25.97 7.33 -3.33
CA GLY A 244 26.93 6.26 -3.58
C GLY A 244 26.40 5.09 -4.41
N TYR A 245 25.14 5.14 -4.88
CA TYR A 245 24.52 4.04 -5.62
C TYR A 245 23.97 4.51 -6.97
N PRO A 246 24.73 4.33 -8.07
CA PRO A 246 24.27 4.76 -9.41
C PRO A 246 23.08 3.97 -9.96
N ARG A 247 22.71 2.88 -9.29
CA ARG A 247 21.54 2.03 -9.55
C ARG A 247 20.90 1.66 -8.20
N THR A 248 20.22 0.51 -8.10
CA THR A 248 19.61 0.09 -6.84
C THR A 248 20.65 -0.06 -5.72
N SER A 249 20.26 0.33 -4.50
CA SER A 249 21.02 0.09 -3.27
C SER A 249 20.47 -1.15 -2.54
N PRO A 250 21.28 -1.85 -1.72
CA PRO A 250 20.75 -2.83 -0.78
C PRO A 250 19.67 -2.22 0.12
N VAL A 251 18.61 -2.98 0.43
CA VAL A 251 17.56 -2.48 1.32
C VAL A 251 18.13 -2.17 2.71
N GLY A 252 17.65 -1.10 3.33
CA GLY A 252 18.17 -0.67 4.63
C GLY A 252 19.46 0.15 4.60
N SER A 253 19.97 0.52 3.42
CA SER A 253 21.16 1.38 3.29
C SER A 253 20.96 2.82 3.81
N PHE A 254 19.71 3.26 3.95
CA PHE A 254 19.33 4.59 4.41
C PHE A 254 18.49 4.52 5.67
N ALA A 255 18.23 5.67 6.29
CA ALA A 255 17.43 5.72 7.51
C ALA A 255 15.96 5.33 7.27
N ALA A 256 15.37 4.63 8.24
CA ALA A 256 13.94 4.37 8.25
C ALA A 256 13.15 5.65 8.58
N ASN A 257 11.93 5.77 8.08
CA ASN A 257 11.03 6.84 8.46
C ASN A 257 10.45 6.64 9.88
N LYS A 258 9.58 7.56 10.31
CA LYS A 258 8.93 7.50 11.65
C LYS A 258 8.20 6.18 11.92
N ASN A 259 7.71 5.50 10.88
CA ASN A 259 7.01 4.23 10.97
C ASN A 259 7.94 2.99 10.95
N GLY A 260 9.26 3.19 10.89
CA GLY A 260 10.23 2.09 10.83
C GLY A 260 10.39 1.49 9.42
N LEU A 261 9.96 2.21 8.38
CA LEU A 261 9.99 1.76 7.00
C LEU A 261 11.16 2.41 6.25
N TYR A 262 11.96 1.59 5.57
CA TYR A 262 13.07 2.00 4.74
C TYR A 262 12.61 2.23 3.29
N ASN A 263 13.30 3.12 2.57
CA ASN A 263 13.06 3.33 1.13
C ASN A 263 11.59 3.62 0.77
N MET A 264 10.87 4.40 1.60
CA MET A 264 9.55 4.92 1.21
C MET A 264 9.64 5.99 0.13
N GLY A 265 10.86 6.36 -0.24
CA GLY A 265 11.19 7.18 -1.40
C GLY A 265 12.55 6.77 -1.96
N GLY A 266 12.69 6.81 -3.28
CA GLY A 266 13.88 6.38 -4.00
C GLY A 266 14.01 4.86 -4.13
N ASN A 267 15.17 4.42 -4.55
CA ASN A 267 15.54 3.05 -4.86
C ASN A 267 14.70 2.46 -6.01
N VAL A 268 13.47 2.02 -5.77
CA VAL A 268 12.57 1.52 -6.80
C VAL A 268 11.15 2.07 -6.64
N TRP A 269 10.46 2.29 -7.75
CA TRP A 269 9.02 2.48 -7.75
C TRP A 269 8.33 1.27 -7.14
N GLN A 270 7.34 1.50 -6.30
CA GLN A 270 6.59 0.47 -5.61
C GLN A 270 5.18 0.34 -6.19
N TRP A 271 4.83 -0.84 -6.72
CA TRP A 271 3.48 -1.15 -7.12
C TRP A 271 2.50 -1.04 -5.96
N CYS A 272 1.33 -0.46 -6.23
CA CYS A 272 0.17 -0.46 -5.32
C CYS A 272 -1.01 -1.24 -5.92
N GLU A 273 -1.99 -1.58 -5.07
CA GLU A 273 -3.17 -2.35 -5.46
C GLU A 273 -4.14 -1.57 -6.35
N ASP A 274 -4.20 -0.24 -6.19
CA ASP A 274 -5.22 0.60 -6.80
C ASP A 274 -4.97 0.86 -8.28
N TRP A 275 -6.06 1.13 -9.01
CA TRP A 275 -5.99 1.74 -10.32
C TRP A 275 -5.61 3.22 -10.17
N HIS A 276 -4.62 3.68 -10.93
CA HIS A 276 -4.30 5.11 -11.04
C HIS A 276 -5.44 5.84 -11.74
N ASN A 277 -5.82 5.32 -12.88
CA ASN A 277 -6.98 5.71 -13.65
C ASN A 277 -7.60 4.42 -14.23
N PRO A 278 -8.84 4.03 -13.81
CA PRO A 278 -9.48 2.81 -14.28
C PRO A 278 -9.72 2.77 -15.80
N GLU A 279 -9.94 3.93 -16.42
CA GLU A 279 -10.18 4.03 -17.86
C GLU A 279 -8.92 3.67 -18.66
N ASN A 280 -7.75 4.11 -18.17
CA ASN A 280 -6.46 3.85 -18.81
C ASN A 280 -5.87 2.48 -18.41
N LYS A 281 -6.55 1.73 -17.54
CA LYS A 281 -6.11 0.40 -17.06
C LYS A 281 -4.67 0.38 -16.52
N CYS A 282 -4.26 1.45 -15.84
CA CYS A 282 -2.95 1.58 -15.22
C CYS A 282 -3.04 1.46 -13.71
N ARG A 283 -2.08 0.73 -13.10
CA ARG A 283 -1.90 0.61 -11.65
C ARG A 283 -1.03 1.72 -11.11
N VAL A 284 -1.22 2.08 -9.85
CA VAL A 284 -0.44 3.10 -9.15
C VAL A 284 0.98 2.62 -8.88
N LEU A 285 1.94 3.53 -9.07
CA LEU A 285 3.32 3.42 -8.64
C LEU A 285 3.65 4.55 -7.67
N ARG A 286 4.39 4.26 -6.60
CA ARG A 286 4.75 5.23 -5.57
C ARG A 286 6.24 5.24 -5.28
N GLY A 287 6.74 6.38 -4.75
CA GLY A 287 8.03 6.50 -4.12
C GLY A 287 9.18 6.97 -5.02
N ALA A 288 9.00 7.07 -6.33
CA ALA A 288 10.09 7.30 -7.28
C ALA A 288 11.17 6.18 -7.23
N SER A 289 12.32 6.42 -7.85
CA SER A 289 13.40 5.42 -7.92
C SER A 289 14.77 6.07 -8.03
N TRP A 290 15.82 5.25 -8.05
CA TRP A 290 17.21 5.63 -8.26
C TRP A 290 17.45 6.49 -9.52
N SER A 291 16.57 6.43 -10.51
CA SER A 291 16.73 7.16 -11.78
C SER A 291 16.08 8.54 -11.82
N HIS A 292 15.43 8.98 -10.72
CA HIS A 292 14.67 10.23 -10.70
C HIS A 292 15.43 11.35 -9.99
N GLY A 293 15.63 12.47 -10.70
CA GLY A 293 16.29 13.67 -10.19
C GLY A 293 15.44 14.95 -10.27
N TYR A 294 14.22 14.89 -10.80
CA TYR A 294 13.32 16.06 -10.80
C TYR A 294 12.53 16.16 -9.50
N PRO A 295 12.49 17.37 -8.87
CA PRO A 295 11.82 17.58 -7.58
C PRO A 295 10.38 17.06 -7.53
N ASP A 296 9.61 17.33 -8.57
CA ASP A 296 8.18 17.00 -8.60
C ASP A 296 7.90 15.50 -8.54
N PHE A 297 8.78 14.68 -9.13
CA PHE A 297 8.64 13.21 -9.08
C PHE A 297 8.98 12.62 -7.72
N LEU A 298 9.75 13.35 -6.90
CA LEU A 298 10.20 12.89 -5.59
C LEU A 298 9.25 13.28 -4.47
N LEU A 299 8.17 14.01 -4.76
CA LEU A 299 7.14 14.33 -3.77
C LEU A 299 6.50 13.05 -3.22
N ALA A 300 6.32 12.98 -1.92
CA ALA A 300 5.63 11.85 -1.28
C ALA A 300 4.20 11.67 -1.80
N SER A 301 3.57 12.73 -2.30
CA SER A 301 2.23 12.71 -2.91
C SER A 301 2.24 12.43 -4.42
N PHE A 302 3.41 12.29 -5.06
CA PHE A 302 3.46 11.96 -6.48
C PHE A 302 3.02 10.52 -6.74
N ARG A 303 2.30 10.29 -7.84
CA ARG A 303 1.89 8.98 -8.33
C ARG A 303 2.37 8.79 -9.74
N GLY A 304 3.25 7.80 -9.93
CA GLY A 304 3.48 7.20 -11.23
C GLY A 304 2.42 6.15 -11.55
N PHE A 305 2.46 5.62 -12.74
CA PHE A 305 1.54 4.57 -13.17
C PHE A 305 2.15 3.65 -14.22
N GLY A 306 1.61 2.46 -14.33
CA GLY A 306 1.98 1.49 -15.36
C GLY A 306 0.86 0.49 -15.62
N THR A 307 0.84 -0.07 -16.82
CA THR A 307 -0.06 -1.19 -17.15
C THR A 307 0.35 -2.42 -16.33
N PRO A 308 -0.59 -3.32 -15.94
CA PRO A 308 -0.29 -4.45 -15.07
C PRO A 308 0.81 -5.40 -15.57
N GLY A 309 1.06 -5.45 -16.88
CA GLY A 309 2.09 -6.29 -17.47
C GLY A 309 3.43 -5.60 -17.72
N VAL A 310 3.56 -4.29 -17.45
CA VAL A 310 4.83 -3.59 -17.70
C VAL A 310 5.90 -4.03 -16.72
N ARG A 311 7.12 -4.21 -17.24
CA ARG A 311 8.35 -4.47 -16.46
C ARG A 311 9.38 -3.42 -16.79
N ASN A 312 10.06 -2.92 -15.78
CA ASN A 312 11.08 -1.88 -15.94
C ASN A 312 12.14 -2.02 -14.83
N ASP A 313 13.39 -1.67 -15.13
CA ASP A 313 14.54 -1.77 -14.22
C ASP A 313 14.52 -0.77 -13.05
N VAL A 314 13.48 0.07 -12.99
CA VAL A 314 13.22 0.99 -11.87
C VAL A 314 11.99 0.62 -11.06
N ILE A 315 11.27 -0.47 -11.43
CA ILE A 315 10.01 -0.87 -10.77
C ILE A 315 10.22 -2.15 -9.99
N GLY A 316 9.92 -2.08 -8.70
CA GLY A 316 9.83 -3.17 -7.75
C GLY A 316 8.54 -3.10 -6.96
N PHE A 317 8.55 -3.59 -5.72
CA PHE A 317 7.36 -3.60 -4.86
C PHE A 317 7.69 -3.81 -3.38
N ARG A 318 6.71 -3.52 -2.54
CA ARG A 318 6.69 -3.81 -1.12
C ARG A 318 5.40 -4.54 -0.79
N CYS A 319 5.50 -5.66 -0.04
CA CYS A 319 4.32 -6.34 0.47
C CYS A 319 3.80 -5.70 1.75
N CYS A 320 2.50 -5.83 1.97
CA CYS A 320 1.89 -5.75 3.28
C CYS A 320 1.17 -7.07 3.60
N CYS A 321 0.85 -7.27 4.88
CA CYS A 321 0.12 -8.43 5.37
C CYS A 321 -1.04 -7.97 6.25
N GLY A 322 -2.26 -8.43 5.95
CA GLY A 322 -3.45 -8.00 6.66
C GLY A 322 -4.63 -8.95 6.50
N SER A 323 -5.72 -8.65 7.18
CA SER A 323 -6.93 -9.45 7.12
C SER A 323 -7.57 -9.43 5.74
N VAL A 324 -8.21 -10.53 5.36
CA VAL A 324 -9.05 -10.58 4.16
C VAL A 324 -10.27 -9.67 4.39
N VAL A 325 -10.28 -8.52 3.75
CA VAL A 325 -11.50 -7.70 3.69
C VAL A 325 -12.39 -8.33 2.62
N PHE A 326 -13.38 -9.11 3.04
CA PHE A 326 -14.45 -9.50 2.12
C PHE A 326 -15.18 -8.24 1.69
N ALA A 327 -15.00 -7.83 0.45
CA ALA A 327 -15.86 -6.81 -0.14
C ALA A 327 -17.31 -7.33 -0.02
N SER A 328 -18.08 -6.72 0.86
CA SER A 328 -19.51 -7.03 0.98
C SER A 328 -20.12 -6.71 -0.39
N LYS A 329 -20.58 -7.75 -1.12
CA LYS A 329 -21.38 -7.55 -2.33
C LYS A 329 -22.55 -6.67 -1.93
N ARG A 330 -22.52 -5.42 -2.35
CA ARG A 330 -23.72 -4.56 -2.29
C ARG A 330 -24.80 -5.30 -3.07
N ARG A 331 -25.74 -5.91 -2.36
CA ARG A 331 -27.00 -6.34 -2.96
C ARG A 331 -27.68 -5.06 -3.46
N SER A 332 -27.68 -4.86 -4.77
CA SER A 332 -28.55 -3.86 -5.37
C SER A 332 -29.99 -4.30 -5.09
N SER A 333 -30.61 -3.66 -4.11
CA SER A 333 -32.05 -3.77 -3.92
C SER A 333 -32.70 -3.06 -5.12
N ARG A 334 -33.12 -3.84 -6.12
CA ARG A 334 -34.08 -3.38 -7.11
C ARG A 334 -35.37 -3.05 -6.35
N SER A 335 -35.61 -1.77 -6.13
CA SER A 335 -36.91 -1.29 -5.71
C SER A 335 -37.90 -1.56 -6.86
N HIS A 336 -38.79 -2.50 -6.66
CA HIS A 336 -40.02 -2.59 -7.48
C HIS A 336 -40.87 -1.40 -7.10
N ARG A 337 -41.01 -0.42 -8.01
CA ARG A 337 -42.07 0.56 -7.94
C ARG A 337 -43.35 -0.20 -8.23
N ILE A 338 -44.21 -0.29 -7.24
CA ILE A 338 -45.63 -0.60 -7.43
C ILE A 338 -46.32 0.73 -7.70
N SER A 339 -46.82 0.89 -8.91
CA SER A 339 -47.72 2.00 -9.26
C SER A 339 -49.16 1.61 -8.86
N PHE A 340 -49.81 2.48 -8.12
CA PHE A 340 -51.28 2.56 -8.01
C PHE A 340 -51.75 3.76 -8.78
#